data_179983ac167c98191be6efc9234aa1e0
#
_entry.id   179983ac167c98191be6efc9234aa1e0
#
_cell.length_a   1.000
_cell.length_b   1.000
_cell.length_c   1.000
_cell.angle_alpha   90.00
_cell.angle_beta   90.00
_cell.angle_gamma   90.00
#
_symmetry.space_group_name_H-M   'P 1'
#
loop_
_entity.id
_entity.type
_entity.pdbx_description
1 polymer ?
#
loop_
_entity_poly.entity_id
_entity_poly.type
_entity_poly.pdbx_seq_one_letter_code
_entity_poly.pdbx_strand_id
1 'polypeptide(L)'
;IGSGIDALNPFALYPAALAEKIAGKSLNFDLEGDIELTVNSTVSWYLGTDGKTSAFSYDLVTVVLHELIHGLGFFDSMSVDESTGSYGASSVPLIYDTFIENVQGSKLTDTLVFDNPSAELKAELTGGKLYFNGPLLKKYTTGERAKLYVPSTFDPGSSVSHLDEESTLEINQLMTPFIDRGEAIHDPGLYVMSMLGDIGWINTRIVHDAPGDTEEPLSAITLSAEIVSDTIYNRNKVGVVWSLDEFSTSDTILMTSPQADNNFTAVVQIPSYETRLEYYLFVEDNFLRIYRSPS
;
A
#
# COMPACT_ATOMS: atom_id res chain seq x y z
N ILE A 1 11.86 -2.79 -2.55
CA ILE A 1 11.59 -3.85 -3.55
C ILE A 1 10.45 -3.36 -4.41
N GLY A 2 10.67 -3.05 -5.68
CA GLY A 2 9.67 -2.35 -6.49
C GLY A 2 9.32 -3.01 -7.82
N SER A 3 10.12 -3.92 -8.35
CA SER A 3 9.82 -4.54 -9.65
C SER A 3 9.57 -6.04 -9.52
N GLY A 4 8.55 -6.54 -10.21
CA GLY A 4 8.25 -7.97 -10.31
C GLY A 4 7.26 -8.52 -9.28
N ILE A 5 6.50 -7.67 -8.60
CA ILE A 5 5.34 -8.04 -7.81
C ILE A 5 4.09 -7.40 -8.44
N ASP A 6 2.96 -8.10 -8.41
CA ASP A 6 1.66 -7.57 -8.86
C ASP A 6 1.10 -6.58 -7.81
N ALA A 7 1.79 -5.45 -7.65
CA ALA A 7 1.52 -4.45 -6.65
C ALA A 7 0.45 -3.44 -7.13
N LEU A 8 -0.28 -2.84 -6.19
CA LEU A 8 -1.25 -1.77 -6.47
C LEU A 8 -0.66 -0.59 -7.24
N ASN A 9 0.58 -0.23 -6.92
CA ASN A 9 1.33 0.82 -7.60
C ASN A 9 2.73 0.30 -7.97
N PRO A 10 2.96 -0.06 -9.24
CA PRO A 10 4.26 -0.56 -9.70
C PRO A 10 5.37 0.50 -9.68
N PHE A 11 5.03 1.78 -9.51
CA PHE A 11 5.96 2.90 -9.45
C PHE A 11 6.32 3.32 -8.01
N ALA A 12 5.95 2.53 -7.01
CA ALA A 12 6.28 2.77 -5.60
C ALA A 12 7.19 1.66 -5.04
N LEU A 13 7.92 1.99 -3.98
CA LEU A 13 8.66 1.03 -3.17
C LEU A 13 7.76 0.50 -2.04
N TYR A 14 7.98 -0.75 -1.67
CA TYR A 14 7.23 -1.43 -0.62
C TYR A 14 8.19 -1.91 0.48
N PRO A 15 7.82 -1.81 1.77
CA PRO A 15 8.54 -2.49 2.85
C PRO A 15 8.61 -4.00 2.61
N ALA A 16 9.65 -4.66 3.12
CA ALA A 16 9.88 -6.09 2.85
C ALA A 16 8.67 -6.96 3.22
N ALA A 17 8.17 -6.85 4.45
CA ALA A 17 7.00 -7.60 4.93
C ALA A 17 5.77 -7.43 4.03
N LEU A 18 5.47 -6.20 3.60
CA LEU A 18 4.34 -5.92 2.73
C LEU A 18 4.57 -6.45 1.30
N ALA A 19 5.78 -6.27 0.76
CA ALA A 19 6.15 -6.77 -0.56
C ALA A 19 6.02 -8.30 -0.65
N GLU A 20 6.50 -9.02 0.36
CA GLU A 20 6.39 -10.48 0.45
C GLU A 20 4.95 -10.96 0.60
N LYS A 21 4.16 -10.26 1.42
CA LYS A 21 2.72 -10.52 1.53
C LYS A 21 2.02 -10.38 0.17
N ILE A 22 2.30 -9.31 -0.59
CA ILE A 22 1.71 -9.09 -1.92
C ILE A 22 2.18 -10.15 -2.91
N ALA A 23 3.48 -10.46 -2.92
CA ALA A 23 4.06 -11.47 -3.81
C ALA A 23 3.63 -12.91 -3.46
N GLY A 24 3.21 -13.16 -2.22
CA GLY A 24 2.90 -14.49 -1.70
C GLY A 24 4.12 -15.42 -1.62
N LYS A 25 5.32 -14.86 -1.55
CA LYS A 25 6.61 -15.58 -1.45
C LYS A 25 7.68 -14.68 -0.83
N SER A 26 8.73 -15.29 -0.27
CA SER A 26 9.91 -14.54 0.18
C SER A 26 10.60 -13.84 -0.98
N LEU A 27 11.01 -12.59 -0.77
CA LEU A 27 11.73 -11.71 -1.71
C LEU A 27 13.11 -11.31 -1.18
N ASN A 28 13.37 -11.52 0.09
CA ASN A 28 14.67 -11.42 0.74
C ASN A 28 15.32 -12.81 0.86
N PHE A 29 16.50 -12.89 1.44
CA PHE A 29 17.10 -14.18 1.77
C PHE A 29 16.37 -14.74 3.00
N ASP A 30 15.93 -16.00 2.96
CA ASP A 30 15.17 -16.70 4.01
C ASP A 30 15.79 -16.65 5.44
N LEU A 31 16.97 -16.06 5.57
CA LEU A 31 17.70 -15.88 6.84
C LEU A 31 17.53 -14.47 7.43
N GLU A 32 16.91 -13.54 6.72
CA GLU A 32 16.69 -12.17 7.17
C GLU A 32 15.23 -11.98 7.58
N GLY A 33 15.00 -11.41 8.75
CA GLY A 33 13.65 -11.02 9.18
C GLY A 33 13.16 -9.81 8.39
N ASP A 34 11.87 -9.74 8.09
CA ASP A 34 11.26 -8.61 7.39
C ASP A 34 11.17 -7.35 8.25
N ILE A 35 11.10 -7.55 9.56
CA ILE A 35 11.05 -6.50 10.58
C ILE A 35 12.03 -6.87 11.69
N GLU A 36 12.92 -5.94 12.02
CA GLU A 36 13.80 -6.05 13.17
C GLU A 36 13.43 -5.01 14.22
N LEU A 37 13.24 -5.46 15.45
CA LEU A 37 12.82 -4.60 16.56
C LEU A 37 13.82 -4.74 17.72
N THR A 38 14.34 -3.60 18.20
CA THR A 38 15.25 -3.55 19.35
C THR A 38 14.57 -2.85 20.54
N VAL A 39 14.44 -3.56 21.64
CA VAL A 39 13.84 -3.03 22.88
C VAL A 39 14.92 -2.59 23.85
N ASN A 40 14.85 -1.34 24.33
CA ASN A 40 15.76 -0.82 25.34
C ASN A 40 15.42 -1.41 26.73
N SER A 41 16.29 -2.32 27.22
CA SER A 41 16.10 -3.00 28.50
C SER A 41 16.27 -2.11 29.74
N THR A 42 16.71 -0.86 29.59
CA THR A 42 16.89 0.08 30.73
C THR A 42 15.64 0.90 31.03
N VAL A 43 14.62 0.84 30.15
CA VAL A 43 13.33 1.51 30.35
C VAL A 43 12.48 0.75 31.36
N SER A 44 11.72 1.48 32.18
CA SER A 44 10.74 0.86 33.09
C SER A 44 9.53 0.38 32.29
N TRP A 45 9.53 -0.88 31.90
CA TRP A 45 8.45 -1.52 31.15
C TRP A 45 7.41 -2.16 32.04
N TYR A 46 6.14 -2.00 31.70
CA TYR A 46 5.07 -2.87 32.14
C TYR A 46 4.97 -4.06 31.17
N LEU A 47 5.11 -5.28 31.70
CA LEU A 47 5.15 -6.51 30.89
C LEU A 47 3.81 -7.26 30.88
N GLY A 48 2.78 -6.73 31.52
CA GLY A 48 1.43 -7.30 31.50
C GLY A 48 0.74 -7.05 30.14
N THR A 49 -0.26 -7.87 29.87
CA THR A 49 -1.09 -7.76 28.65
C THR A 49 -2.53 -7.35 28.95
N ASP A 50 -2.80 -6.91 30.17
CA ASP A 50 -4.12 -6.58 30.66
C ASP A 50 -4.45 -5.08 30.60
N GLY A 51 -3.56 -4.26 30.02
CA GLY A 51 -3.72 -2.82 29.89
C GLY A 51 -3.68 -2.03 31.20
N LYS A 52 -3.19 -2.63 32.31
CA LYS A 52 -3.16 -1.99 33.65
C LYS A 52 -1.79 -1.43 33.96
N THR A 53 -1.18 -0.75 33.02
CA THR A 53 0.13 -0.12 33.25
C THR A 53 0.07 0.97 34.30
N SER A 54 1.16 1.16 35.05
CA SER A 54 1.25 2.19 36.08
C SER A 54 1.74 3.51 35.49
N ALA A 55 1.43 4.62 36.18
CA ALA A 55 1.92 5.96 35.82
C ALA A 55 3.47 6.09 35.84
N PHE A 56 4.21 5.04 36.23
CA PHE A 56 5.67 5.05 36.33
C PHE A 56 6.34 4.20 35.25
N SER A 57 5.57 3.47 34.43
CA SER A 57 6.08 2.54 33.42
C SER A 57 5.47 2.83 32.05
N TYR A 58 6.20 2.50 31.01
CA TYR A 58 5.65 2.41 29.66
C TYR A 58 5.07 1.01 29.44
N ASP A 59 3.95 0.94 28.74
CA ASP A 59 3.35 -0.33 28.36
C ASP A 59 4.12 -0.95 27.17
N LEU A 60 4.73 -2.13 27.41
CA LEU A 60 5.54 -2.77 26.37
C LEU A 60 4.69 -3.22 25.19
N VAL A 61 3.46 -3.67 25.39
CA VAL A 61 2.56 -4.09 24.31
C VAL A 61 2.25 -2.91 23.41
N THR A 62 1.92 -1.76 23.97
CA THR A 62 1.64 -0.51 23.23
C THR A 62 2.84 -0.12 22.35
N VAL A 63 4.03 -0.03 22.94
CA VAL A 63 5.23 0.39 22.19
C VAL A 63 5.60 -0.63 21.12
N VAL A 64 5.62 -1.93 21.43
CA VAL A 64 5.93 -2.97 20.44
C VAL A 64 4.91 -2.98 19.30
N LEU A 65 3.62 -2.80 19.61
CA LEU A 65 2.58 -2.73 18.58
C LEU A 65 2.76 -1.51 17.69
N HIS A 66 3.09 -0.34 18.24
CA HIS A 66 3.40 0.88 17.51
C HIS A 66 4.58 0.65 16.53
N GLU A 67 5.70 0.15 17.02
CA GLU A 67 6.90 -0.10 16.19
C GLU A 67 6.67 -1.17 15.12
N LEU A 68 5.90 -2.22 15.44
CA LEU A 68 5.52 -3.23 14.44
C LEU A 68 4.67 -2.62 13.33
N ILE A 69 3.78 -1.69 13.63
CA ILE A 69 2.96 -1.02 12.61
C ILE A 69 3.83 -0.17 11.67
N HIS A 70 4.88 0.49 12.18
CA HIS A 70 5.90 1.09 11.31
C HIS A 70 6.56 0.02 10.41
N GLY A 71 7.00 -1.09 10.99
CA GLY A 71 7.58 -2.21 10.22
C GLY A 71 6.64 -2.78 9.15
N LEU A 72 5.34 -2.72 9.37
CA LEU A 72 4.31 -3.11 8.39
C LEU A 72 4.09 -2.08 7.28
N GLY A 73 4.73 -0.90 7.34
CA GLY A 73 4.70 0.09 6.27
C GLY A 73 3.97 1.39 6.59
N PHE A 74 3.61 1.61 7.83
CA PHE A 74 3.06 2.89 8.29
C PHE A 74 4.20 3.89 8.52
N PHE A 75 4.88 4.28 7.47
CA PHE A 75 5.95 5.28 7.50
C PHE A 75 6.16 5.88 6.12
N ASP A 76 6.69 7.09 6.09
CA ASP A 76 6.96 7.86 4.88
C ASP A 76 8.44 7.86 4.49
N SER A 77 8.75 8.39 3.31
CA SER A 77 10.11 8.65 2.83
C SER A 77 10.43 10.13 2.70
N MET A 78 9.64 10.98 3.36
CA MET A 78 9.80 12.43 3.28
C MET A 78 11.04 12.89 4.03
N SER A 79 11.63 13.96 3.54
CA SER A 79 12.76 14.62 4.19
C SER A 79 12.77 16.11 3.90
N VAL A 80 13.37 16.87 4.79
CA VAL A 80 13.50 18.33 4.65
C VAL A 80 14.94 18.73 4.95
N ASP A 81 15.53 19.50 4.04
CA ASP A 81 16.82 20.16 4.23
C ASP A 81 16.66 21.68 4.46
N GLU A 82 17.76 22.44 4.41
CA GLU A 82 17.75 23.91 4.62
C GLU A 82 16.84 24.63 3.62
N SER A 83 16.69 24.14 2.39
CA SER A 83 16.03 24.82 1.28
C SER A 83 14.83 24.08 0.70
N THR A 84 14.84 22.76 0.72
CA THR A 84 13.85 21.94 0.03
C THR A 84 13.26 20.84 0.91
N GLY A 85 12.09 20.36 0.52
CA GLY A 85 11.52 19.09 0.91
C GLY A 85 11.66 18.10 -0.24
N SER A 86 11.72 16.82 0.09
CA SER A 86 11.80 15.73 -0.89
C SER A 86 11.16 14.45 -0.39
N TYR A 87 10.97 13.50 -1.30
CA TYR A 87 10.53 12.14 -0.97
C TYR A 87 11.28 11.10 -1.79
N GLY A 88 11.33 9.89 -1.24
CA GLY A 88 11.75 8.68 -1.95
C GLY A 88 13.24 8.52 -2.18
N ALA A 89 13.66 7.29 -2.37
CA ALA A 89 14.99 6.98 -2.85
C ALA A 89 15.05 7.19 -4.38
N SER A 90 15.92 8.09 -4.84
CA SER A 90 15.99 8.47 -6.27
C SER A 90 14.64 8.92 -6.84
N SER A 91 13.88 9.67 -6.07
CA SER A 91 12.52 10.18 -6.40
C SER A 91 11.46 9.09 -6.62
N VAL A 92 11.70 7.85 -6.20
CA VAL A 92 10.68 6.79 -6.19
C VAL A 92 10.04 6.77 -4.80
N PRO A 93 8.72 7.08 -4.67
CA PRO A 93 8.06 7.15 -3.38
C PRO A 93 7.88 5.76 -2.73
N LEU A 94 7.71 5.73 -1.42
CA LEU A 94 7.09 4.58 -0.75
C LEU A 94 5.60 4.51 -1.09
N ILE A 95 5.02 3.32 -0.99
CA ILE A 95 3.57 3.15 -1.20
C ILE A 95 2.74 4.06 -0.28
N TYR A 96 3.15 4.24 0.96
CA TYR A 96 2.52 5.15 1.93
C TYR A 96 2.46 6.59 1.42
N ASP A 97 3.56 7.10 0.83
CA ASP A 97 3.66 8.47 0.32
C ASP A 97 2.61 8.78 -0.75
N THR A 98 2.23 7.76 -1.53
CA THR A 98 1.27 7.91 -2.63
C THR A 98 -0.17 8.22 -2.18
N PHE A 99 -0.43 8.09 -0.87
CA PHE A 99 -1.71 8.43 -0.25
C PHE A 99 -1.70 9.78 0.46
N ILE A 100 -0.53 10.46 0.56
CA ILE A 100 -0.41 11.74 1.26
C ILE A 100 -0.84 12.88 0.33
N GLU A 101 -1.72 13.72 0.84
CA GLU A 101 -2.19 14.92 0.15
C GLU A 101 -2.25 16.12 1.09
N ASN A 102 -2.19 17.31 0.49
CA ASN A 102 -2.38 18.56 1.20
C ASN A 102 -3.87 18.88 1.43
N VAL A 103 -4.16 20.04 2.01
CA VAL A 103 -5.53 20.47 2.32
C VAL A 103 -6.40 20.61 1.06
N GLN A 104 -5.80 20.94 -0.08
CA GLN A 104 -6.48 21.09 -1.37
C GLN A 104 -6.76 19.73 -2.06
N GLY A 105 -6.20 18.64 -1.54
CA GLY A 105 -6.31 17.31 -2.13
C GLY A 105 -5.26 17.01 -3.20
N SER A 106 -4.22 17.84 -3.31
CA SER A 106 -3.08 17.59 -4.20
C SER A 106 -2.13 16.57 -3.54
N LYS A 107 -1.84 15.49 -4.23
CA LYS A 107 -0.88 14.49 -3.76
C LYS A 107 0.53 15.06 -3.78
N LEU A 108 1.31 14.82 -2.72
CA LEU A 108 2.70 15.30 -2.66
C LEU A 108 3.61 14.60 -3.69
N THR A 109 3.22 13.43 -4.14
CA THR A 109 3.93 12.65 -5.18
C THR A 109 3.50 12.99 -6.61
N ASP A 110 2.60 13.96 -6.80
CA ASP A 110 2.19 14.42 -8.13
C ASP A 110 3.23 15.39 -8.70
N THR A 111 4.07 14.92 -9.61
CA THR A 111 5.15 15.70 -10.25
C THR A 111 4.65 16.79 -11.20
N LEU A 112 3.35 16.84 -11.49
CA LEU A 112 2.75 17.99 -12.22
C LEU A 112 2.42 19.15 -11.28
N VAL A 113 2.40 18.92 -9.97
CA VAL A 113 2.09 19.91 -8.93
C VAL A 113 3.33 20.29 -8.14
N PHE A 114 4.16 19.31 -7.79
CA PHE A 114 5.35 19.49 -6.96
C PHE A 114 6.58 18.91 -7.64
N ASP A 115 7.59 19.75 -7.86
CA ASP A 115 8.93 19.24 -8.20
C ASP A 115 9.54 18.51 -7.00
N ASN A 116 10.28 17.43 -7.23
CA ASN A 116 10.96 16.68 -6.18
C ASN A 116 12.49 16.62 -6.44
N PRO A 117 13.34 17.30 -5.62
CA PRO A 117 13.01 18.12 -4.45
C PRO A 117 12.55 19.53 -4.80
N SER A 118 11.81 20.20 -3.86
CA SER A 118 11.39 21.59 -4.04
C SER A 118 11.15 22.36 -2.73
N ALA A 119 11.12 23.70 -2.81
CA ALA A 119 10.75 24.57 -1.70
C ALA A 119 9.24 24.44 -1.37
N GLU A 120 8.43 24.16 -2.36
CA GLU A 120 7.00 23.95 -2.24
C GLU A 120 6.72 22.68 -1.41
N LEU A 121 7.41 21.56 -1.66
CA LEU A 121 7.33 20.37 -0.83
C LEU A 121 7.76 20.67 0.62
N LYS A 122 8.83 21.44 0.82
CA LYS A 122 9.22 21.86 2.18
C LYS A 122 8.11 22.62 2.88
N ALA A 123 7.46 23.55 2.19
CA ALA A 123 6.36 24.34 2.75
C ALA A 123 5.18 23.45 3.17
N GLU A 124 4.84 22.44 2.38
CA GLU A 124 3.79 21.46 2.74
C GLU A 124 4.23 20.59 3.94
N LEU A 125 5.47 20.08 3.93
CA LEU A 125 6.02 19.20 4.97
C LEU A 125 6.22 19.89 6.34
N THR A 126 6.12 21.22 6.38
CA THR A 126 6.21 22.03 7.61
C THR A 126 4.96 22.90 7.84
N GLY A 127 3.92 22.72 6.99
CA GLY A 127 2.71 23.55 6.99
C GLY A 127 1.60 23.11 7.92
N GLY A 128 1.72 21.97 8.60
CA GLY A 128 0.74 21.45 9.57
C GLY A 128 -0.57 20.90 8.95
N LYS A 129 -0.63 20.64 7.64
CA LYS A 129 -1.91 20.35 6.93
C LYS A 129 -1.77 19.24 5.89
N LEU A 130 -1.19 18.12 6.29
CA LEU A 130 -1.14 16.91 5.45
C LEU A 130 -2.11 15.86 5.98
N TYR A 131 -2.60 15.07 5.06
CA TYR A 131 -3.60 14.03 5.31
C TYR A 131 -3.26 12.77 4.54
N PHE A 132 -3.46 11.61 5.18
CA PHE A 132 -3.56 10.35 4.47
C PHE A 132 -4.98 10.20 3.91
N ASN A 133 -5.09 9.87 2.62
CA ASN A 133 -6.35 9.78 1.90
C ASN A 133 -6.45 8.49 1.10
N GLY A 134 -6.91 7.42 1.76
CA GLY A 134 -7.12 6.11 1.15
C GLY A 134 -8.60 5.74 0.97
N PRO A 135 -8.94 4.88 0.01
CA PRO A 135 -10.31 4.46 -0.24
C PRO A 135 -10.91 3.64 0.90
N LEU A 136 -10.14 2.79 1.57
CA LEU A 136 -10.59 2.01 2.73
C LEU A 136 -10.83 2.92 3.94
N LEU A 137 -9.89 3.83 4.20
CA LEU A 137 -10.03 4.81 5.26
C LEU A 137 -11.33 5.59 5.08
N LYS A 138 -11.57 6.17 3.89
CA LYS A 138 -12.81 6.89 3.58
C LYS A 138 -14.06 6.04 3.76
N LYS A 139 -14.03 4.80 3.33
CA LYS A 139 -15.18 3.89 3.44
C LYS A 139 -15.56 3.61 4.87
N TYR A 140 -14.58 3.38 5.73
CA TYR A 140 -14.83 3.00 7.12
C TYR A 140 -14.99 4.19 8.07
N THR A 141 -14.59 5.41 7.64
CA THR A 141 -14.68 6.65 8.44
C THR A 141 -15.73 7.64 7.91
N THR A 142 -16.66 7.19 7.06
CA THR A 142 -17.70 8.06 6.47
C THR A 142 -17.14 9.22 5.61
N GLY A 143 -15.99 9.00 4.95
CA GLY A 143 -15.40 9.96 4.03
C GLY A 143 -14.27 10.82 4.58
N GLU A 144 -13.81 10.54 5.81
CA GLU A 144 -12.74 11.30 6.44
C GLU A 144 -11.37 11.00 5.84
N ARG A 145 -10.44 11.94 6.02
CA ARG A 145 -9.01 11.80 5.80
C ARG A 145 -8.31 11.80 7.16
N ALA A 146 -7.29 10.97 7.33
CA ALA A 146 -6.51 11.00 8.56
C ALA A 146 -5.50 12.14 8.52
N LYS A 147 -5.60 13.09 9.45
CA LYS A 147 -4.62 14.16 9.59
C LYS A 147 -3.31 13.59 10.12
N LEU A 148 -2.20 13.98 9.49
CA LEU A 148 -0.87 13.53 9.85
C LEU A 148 -0.18 14.56 10.76
N TYR A 149 0.76 14.09 11.56
CA TYR A 149 1.61 14.93 12.40
C TYR A 149 2.63 15.67 11.53
N VAL A 150 2.47 16.99 11.43
CA VAL A 150 3.31 17.87 10.59
C VAL A 150 3.66 19.12 11.37
N PRO A 151 4.68 19.05 12.23
CA PRO A 151 5.12 20.20 13.02
C PRO A 151 5.78 21.28 12.14
N SER A 152 5.84 22.51 12.62
CA SER A 152 6.48 23.64 11.91
C SER A 152 7.97 23.46 11.68
N THR A 153 8.62 22.59 12.41
CA THR A 153 9.99 22.11 12.17
C THR A 153 9.89 20.61 11.90
N PHE A 154 10.35 20.19 10.73
CA PHE A 154 10.33 18.78 10.36
C PHE A 154 11.16 17.95 11.35
N ASP A 155 10.55 16.94 11.91
CA ASP A 155 11.15 15.99 12.87
C ASP A 155 11.36 14.64 12.16
N PRO A 156 12.62 14.33 11.77
CA PRO A 156 12.91 13.06 11.08
C PRO A 156 12.49 11.86 11.92
N GLY A 157 11.71 10.95 11.32
CA GLY A 157 11.19 9.75 11.99
C GLY A 157 9.83 9.95 12.68
N SER A 158 9.39 11.20 12.89
CA SER A 158 8.07 11.48 13.50
C SER A 158 7.12 12.18 12.54
N SER A 159 7.63 13.22 11.84
CA SER A 159 6.81 13.98 10.89
C SER A 159 6.29 13.08 9.78
N VAL A 160 5.00 13.22 9.46
CA VAL A 160 4.28 12.53 8.40
C VAL A 160 4.07 11.03 8.66
N SER A 161 5.00 10.36 9.34
CA SER A 161 4.90 8.94 9.75
C SER A 161 3.98 8.69 10.96
N HIS A 162 3.29 9.71 11.45
CA HIS A 162 2.37 9.60 12.59
C HIS A 162 1.07 10.35 12.34
N LEU A 163 0.04 9.96 13.08
CA LEU A 163 -1.23 10.68 13.15
C LEU A 163 -1.09 11.95 14.01
N ASP A 164 -1.86 12.97 13.69
CA ASP A 164 -1.88 14.22 14.44
C ASP A 164 -2.52 14.00 15.82
N GLU A 165 -1.83 14.35 16.88
CA GLU A 165 -2.24 14.13 18.28
C GLU A 165 -3.57 14.80 18.63
N GLU A 166 -3.73 16.08 18.23
CA GLU A 166 -4.87 16.90 18.64
C GLU A 166 -6.17 16.54 17.90
N SER A 167 -6.06 16.04 16.67
CA SER A 167 -7.21 15.72 15.81
C SER A 167 -7.61 14.25 15.83
N THR A 168 -6.81 13.40 16.46
CA THR A 168 -7.04 11.95 16.47
C THR A 168 -7.83 11.55 17.71
N LEU A 169 -8.95 10.84 17.52
CA LEU A 169 -9.73 10.30 18.63
C LEU A 169 -8.95 9.25 19.40
N GLU A 170 -9.15 9.18 20.72
CA GLU A 170 -8.45 8.26 21.64
C GLU A 170 -8.33 6.81 21.13
N ILE A 171 -9.38 6.28 20.52
CA ILE A 171 -9.40 4.92 19.95
C ILE A 171 -8.43 4.71 18.75
N ASN A 172 -7.89 5.78 18.18
CA ASN A 172 -6.98 5.74 17.01
C ASN A 172 -5.57 6.27 17.36
N GLN A 173 -5.27 6.52 18.64
CA GLN A 173 -4.03 7.22 19.06
C GLN A 173 -2.78 6.34 19.07
N LEU A 174 -2.87 5.05 18.80
CA LEU A 174 -1.68 4.19 18.84
C LEU A 174 -0.54 4.72 17.95
N MET A 175 -0.84 5.31 16.80
CA MET A 175 0.17 5.84 15.85
C MET A 175 0.30 7.37 15.94
N THR A 176 0.03 7.98 17.07
CA THR A 176 0.47 9.36 17.35
C THR A 176 1.94 9.39 17.79
N PRO A 177 2.65 10.53 17.67
CA PRO A 177 4.11 10.55 17.84
C PRO A 177 4.58 10.43 19.31
N PHE A 178 3.66 10.53 20.27
CA PHE A 178 4.01 10.53 21.69
C PHE A 178 3.26 9.41 22.43
N ILE A 179 3.96 8.71 23.30
CA ILE A 179 3.42 7.68 24.19
C ILE A 179 3.82 8.06 25.62
N ASP A 180 2.83 8.24 26.49
CA ASP A 180 3.05 8.59 27.88
C ASP A 180 3.16 7.36 28.79
N ARG A 181 3.77 7.58 29.97
CA ARG A 181 3.76 6.57 31.03
C ARG A 181 2.34 6.41 31.56
N GLY A 182 1.94 5.19 31.79
CA GLY A 182 0.58 4.87 32.26
C GLY A 182 -0.42 4.68 31.12
N GLU A 183 -0.04 5.00 29.89
CA GLU A 183 -0.84 4.78 28.71
C GLU A 183 -0.75 3.33 28.25
N ALA A 184 -1.89 2.72 27.85
CA ALA A 184 -1.96 1.36 27.34
C ALA A 184 -2.98 1.29 26.20
N ILE A 185 -2.48 1.19 24.96
CA ILE A 185 -3.26 1.13 23.73
C ILE A 185 -2.93 -0.19 23.02
N HIS A 186 -3.82 -1.18 23.18
CA HIS A 186 -3.65 -2.53 22.63
C HIS A 186 -4.49 -2.79 21.37
N ASP A 187 -5.17 -1.76 20.87
CA ASP A 187 -5.95 -1.82 19.63
C ASP A 187 -5.40 -0.75 18.67
N PRO A 188 -4.99 -1.12 17.46
CA PRO A 188 -4.50 -0.16 16.46
C PRO A 188 -5.53 0.90 16.06
N GLY A 189 -6.81 0.61 16.24
CA GLY A 189 -7.91 1.48 15.84
C GLY A 189 -8.22 1.43 14.34
N LEU A 190 -9.35 2.02 14.01
CA LEU A 190 -9.93 1.95 12.66
C LEU A 190 -9.08 2.68 11.62
N TYR A 191 -8.45 3.81 11.99
CA TYR A 191 -7.63 4.60 11.05
C TYR A 191 -6.41 3.79 10.61
N VAL A 192 -5.64 3.28 11.56
CA VAL A 192 -4.42 2.51 11.30
C VAL A 192 -4.71 1.26 10.48
N MET A 193 -5.74 0.49 10.88
CA MET A 193 -6.14 -0.73 10.15
C MET A 193 -6.59 -0.43 8.72
N SER A 194 -7.31 0.67 8.51
CA SER A 194 -7.74 1.09 7.18
C SER A 194 -6.55 1.56 6.33
N MET A 195 -5.63 2.35 6.89
CA MET A 195 -4.44 2.85 6.21
C MET A 195 -3.50 1.70 5.82
N LEU A 196 -3.27 0.72 6.70
CA LEU A 196 -2.54 -0.50 6.35
C LEU A 196 -3.22 -1.26 5.21
N GLY A 197 -4.54 -1.39 5.26
CA GLY A 197 -5.31 -1.98 4.17
C GLY A 197 -5.14 -1.23 2.84
N ASP A 198 -5.13 0.11 2.86
CA ASP A 198 -4.96 0.96 1.68
C ASP A 198 -3.58 0.81 1.04
N ILE A 199 -2.51 0.68 1.83
CA ILE A 199 -1.15 0.48 1.29
C ILE A 199 -0.90 -0.93 0.75
N GLY A 200 -1.83 -1.90 0.98
CA GLY A 200 -1.78 -3.22 0.36
C GLY A 200 -1.90 -4.43 1.28
N TRP A 201 -2.09 -4.26 2.60
CA TRP A 201 -2.35 -5.39 3.51
C TRP A 201 -3.68 -6.06 3.22
N ILE A 202 -4.68 -5.34 2.68
CA ILE A 202 -5.85 -5.92 2.01
C ILE A 202 -5.57 -5.88 0.51
N ASN A 203 -5.33 -7.02 -0.08
CA ASN A 203 -4.83 -7.14 -1.45
C ASN A 203 -5.61 -8.19 -2.25
N THR A 204 -5.54 -8.08 -3.58
CA THR A 204 -6.03 -9.07 -4.53
C THR A 204 -4.92 -9.37 -5.53
N ARG A 205 -4.65 -10.64 -5.77
CA ARG A 205 -3.61 -11.11 -6.67
C ARG A 205 -4.22 -11.95 -7.79
N ILE A 206 -3.68 -11.79 -8.98
CA ILE A 206 -4.02 -12.60 -10.16
C ILE A 206 -2.89 -13.59 -10.37
N VAL A 207 -3.18 -14.89 -10.22
CA VAL A 207 -2.23 -15.97 -10.50
C VAL A 207 -2.51 -16.46 -11.91
N HIS A 208 -1.53 -16.32 -12.79
CA HIS A 208 -1.65 -16.64 -14.21
C HIS A 208 -0.32 -17.15 -14.76
N ASP A 209 -0.38 -18.26 -15.47
CA ASP A 209 0.73 -18.78 -16.26
C ASP A 209 0.55 -18.34 -17.71
N ALA A 210 1.42 -17.46 -18.17
CA ALA A 210 1.37 -16.99 -19.56
C ALA A 210 1.64 -18.16 -20.50
N PRO A 211 0.80 -18.36 -21.54
CA PRO A 211 1.09 -19.32 -22.56
C PRO A 211 2.39 -18.94 -23.28
N GLY A 212 3.22 -19.95 -23.56
CA GLY A 212 4.45 -19.75 -24.34
C GLY A 212 4.16 -19.52 -25.82
N ASP A 213 5.21 -19.15 -26.55
CA ASP A 213 5.17 -19.06 -28.00
C ASP A 213 4.86 -20.42 -28.61
N THR A 214 4.17 -20.41 -29.74
CA THR A 214 3.82 -21.62 -30.50
C THR A 214 4.12 -21.43 -32.00
N GLU A 215 4.64 -22.45 -32.60
CA GLU A 215 4.80 -22.51 -34.09
C GLU A 215 3.53 -23.08 -34.78
N GLU A 216 2.60 -23.64 -34.01
CA GLU A 216 1.34 -24.15 -34.53
C GLU A 216 0.35 -22.99 -34.76
N PRO A 217 -0.33 -23.00 -35.92
CA PRO A 217 -1.32 -21.97 -36.23
C PRO A 217 -2.53 -22.08 -35.26
N LEU A 218 -2.72 -21.08 -34.43
CA LEU A 218 -3.89 -20.99 -33.57
C LEU A 218 -4.89 -19.97 -34.12
N SER A 219 -6.19 -20.32 -34.11
CA SER A 219 -7.27 -19.39 -34.39
C SER A 219 -7.79 -18.70 -33.11
N ALA A 220 -7.45 -19.24 -31.97
CA ALA A 220 -7.82 -18.71 -30.68
C ALA A 220 -6.87 -19.20 -29.58
N ILE A 221 -6.72 -18.41 -28.53
CA ILE A 221 -5.97 -18.78 -27.32
C ILE A 221 -6.86 -18.66 -26.10
N THR A 222 -6.80 -19.65 -25.21
CA THR A 222 -7.50 -19.59 -23.92
C THR A 222 -6.55 -19.09 -22.84
N LEU A 223 -6.90 -17.99 -22.22
CA LEU A 223 -6.21 -17.45 -21.05
C LEU A 223 -6.97 -17.85 -19.79
N SER A 224 -6.24 -18.32 -18.78
CA SER A 224 -6.80 -18.71 -17.49
C SER A 224 -6.12 -17.98 -16.35
N ALA A 225 -6.87 -17.66 -15.31
CA ALA A 225 -6.34 -17.00 -14.11
C ALA A 225 -7.06 -17.48 -12.86
N GLU A 226 -6.34 -17.60 -11.76
CA GLU A 226 -6.90 -17.76 -10.43
C GLU A 226 -6.85 -16.41 -9.69
N ILE A 227 -7.98 -16.00 -9.08
CA ILE A 227 -8.04 -14.78 -8.26
C ILE A 227 -7.90 -15.17 -6.79
N VAL A 228 -6.81 -14.71 -6.17
CA VAL A 228 -6.56 -14.85 -4.73
C VAL A 228 -6.75 -13.50 -4.08
N SER A 229 -7.74 -13.38 -3.18
CA SER A 229 -8.11 -12.09 -2.60
C SER A 229 -8.37 -12.18 -1.10
N ASP A 230 -7.89 -11.20 -0.34
CA ASP A 230 -8.16 -11.01 1.09
C ASP A 230 -9.54 -10.37 1.33
N THR A 231 -10.22 -9.94 0.27
CA THR A 231 -11.53 -9.27 0.33
C THR A 231 -12.46 -9.80 -0.76
N ILE A 232 -13.72 -9.38 -0.72
CA ILE A 232 -14.66 -9.67 -1.79
C ILE A 232 -14.28 -8.82 -3.02
N TYR A 233 -14.19 -9.46 -4.17
CA TYR A 233 -13.97 -8.81 -5.46
C TYR A 233 -15.19 -8.95 -6.38
N ASN A 234 -15.27 -8.06 -7.37
CA ASN A 234 -16.36 -8.07 -8.32
C ASN A 234 -16.12 -9.11 -9.42
N ARG A 235 -16.76 -10.27 -9.30
CA ARG A 235 -16.62 -11.38 -10.26
C ARG A 235 -16.99 -11.00 -11.70
N ASN A 236 -17.80 -9.97 -11.91
CA ASN A 236 -18.16 -9.47 -13.22
C ASN A 236 -17.17 -8.43 -13.77
N LYS A 237 -16.10 -8.17 -13.04
CA LYS A 237 -15.00 -7.24 -13.37
C LYS A 237 -13.65 -7.93 -13.32
N VAL A 238 -13.62 -9.19 -13.70
CA VAL A 238 -12.40 -9.95 -13.99
C VAL A 238 -12.28 -10.01 -15.51
N GLY A 239 -11.15 -9.61 -16.09
CA GLY A 239 -11.04 -9.53 -17.52
C GLY A 239 -9.62 -9.53 -18.07
N VAL A 240 -9.54 -9.55 -19.39
CA VAL A 240 -8.33 -9.44 -20.20
C VAL A 240 -8.44 -8.19 -21.06
N VAL A 241 -7.43 -7.34 -21.03
CA VAL A 241 -7.20 -6.32 -22.06
C VAL A 241 -6.08 -6.82 -22.94
N TRP A 242 -6.29 -6.84 -24.25
CA TRP A 242 -5.34 -7.42 -25.19
C TRP A 242 -5.18 -6.55 -26.44
N SER A 243 -4.05 -6.72 -27.11
CA SER A 243 -3.66 -6.00 -28.30
C SER A 243 -2.83 -6.89 -29.24
N LEU A 244 -2.82 -6.53 -30.53
CA LEU A 244 -1.98 -7.13 -31.57
C LEU A 244 -1.04 -6.10 -32.21
N ASP A 245 -1.00 -4.86 -31.70
CA ASP A 245 -0.31 -3.71 -32.29
C ASP A 245 0.37 -2.83 -31.21
N GLU A 246 0.97 -3.47 -30.21
CA GLU A 246 1.69 -2.82 -29.11
C GLU A 246 0.83 -1.80 -28.35
N PHE A 247 -0.45 -2.16 -28.11
CA PHE A 247 -1.46 -1.32 -27.47
C PHE A 247 -1.77 0.02 -28.19
N SER A 248 -1.45 0.14 -29.49
CA SER A 248 -1.99 1.24 -30.32
C SER A 248 -3.52 1.15 -30.41
N THR A 249 -4.04 -0.08 -30.47
CA THR A 249 -5.47 -0.40 -30.23
C THR A 249 -5.57 -1.55 -29.22
N SER A 250 -6.69 -1.63 -28.50
CA SER A 250 -6.91 -2.73 -27.56
C SER A 250 -8.38 -3.09 -27.45
N ASP A 251 -8.64 -4.35 -27.17
CA ASP A 251 -9.97 -4.87 -26.82
C ASP A 251 -10.00 -5.45 -25.43
N THR A 252 -11.21 -5.54 -24.85
CA THR A 252 -11.43 -6.09 -23.50
C THR A 252 -12.40 -7.25 -23.54
N ILE A 253 -12.03 -8.37 -22.93
CA ILE A 253 -12.89 -9.53 -22.75
C ILE A 253 -13.08 -9.78 -21.26
N LEU A 254 -14.32 -9.85 -20.78
CA LEU A 254 -14.60 -10.30 -19.43
C LEU A 254 -14.43 -11.80 -19.32
N MET A 255 -13.69 -12.24 -18.33
CA MET A 255 -13.45 -13.65 -18.05
C MET A 255 -14.67 -14.27 -17.36
N THR A 256 -14.86 -15.56 -17.54
CA THR A 256 -15.94 -16.32 -16.94
C THR A 256 -15.40 -17.40 -16.01
N SER A 257 -16.15 -17.71 -14.94
CA SER A 257 -15.88 -18.82 -14.03
C SER A 257 -17.13 -19.72 -13.98
N PRO A 258 -17.22 -20.73 -14.86
CA PRO A 258 -18.41 -21.58 -14.98
C PRO A 258 -18.73 -22.38 -13.69
N GLN A 259 -17.71 -22.68 -12.89
CA GLN A 259 -17.86 -23.43 -11.63
C GLN A 259 -18.13 -22.51 -10.42
N ALA A 260 -18.20 -21.18 -10.66
CA ALA A 260 -18.33 -20.17 -9.62
C ALA A 260 -17.22 -20.23 -8.55
N ASP A 261 -16.07 -20.81 -8.88
CA ASP A 261 -14.84 -20.80 -8.10
C ASP A 261 -13.98 -19.58 -8.44
N ASN A 262 -12.76 -19.51 -7.95
CA ASN A 262 -11.85 -18.40 -8.22
C ASN A 262 -11.04 -18.54 -9.54
N ASN A 263 -11.32 -19.56 -10.34
CA ASN A 263 -10.69 -19.80 -11.62
C ASN A 263 -11.54 -19.19 -12.74
N PHE A 264 -10.92 -18.35 -13.54
CA PHE A 264 -11.52 -17.60 -14.63
C PHE A 264 -10.86 -17.93 -15.94
N THR A 265 -11.64 -17.93 -17.02
CA THR A 265 -11.12 -18.15 -18.37
C THR A 265 -11.70 -17.15 -19.37
N ALA A 266 -10.90 -16.81 -20.38
CA ALA A 266 -11.34 -16.06 -21.55
C ALA A 266 -10.70 -16.65 -22.80
N VAL A 267 -11.37 -16.51 -23.93
CA VAL A 267 -10.87 -16.93 -25.25
C VAL A 267 -10.62 -15.70 -26.09
N VAL A 268 -9.36 -15.48 -26.45
CA VAL A 268 -8.94 -14.42 -27.37
C VAL A 268 -8.86 -15.00 -28.78
N GLN A 269 -9.53 -14.38 -29.74
CA GLN A 269 -9.49 -14.80 -31.13
C GLN A 269 -8.23 -14.24 -31.80
N ILE A 270 -7.47 -15.12 -32.50
CA ILE A 270 -6.25 -14.76 -33.22
C ILE A 270 -6.55 -14.74 -34.70
N PRO A 271 -6.51 -13.59 -35.37
CA PRO A 271 -6.99 -13.46 -36.76
C PRO A 271 -6.03 -14.05 -37.83
N SER A 272 -4.74 -14.21 -37.51
CA SER A 272 -3.74 -14.67 -38.47
C SER A 272 -2.51 -15.28 -37.80
N TYR A 273 -1.64 -15.93 -38.60
CA TYR A 273 -0.32 -16.39 -38.17
C TYR A 273 0.64 -15.20 -37.92
N GLU A 274 1.77 -15.48 -37.31
CA GLU A 274 2.85 -14.50 -37.06
C GLU A 274 2.35 -13.26 -36.28
N THR A 275 1.39 -13.48 -35.40
CA THR A 275 0.79 -12.41 -34.60
C THR A 275 1.42 -12.40 -33.22
N ARG A 276 1.89 -11.25 -32.79
CA ARG A 276 2.28 -11.01 -31.41
C ARG A 276 1.04 -10.58 -30.61
N LEU A 277 0.66 -11.40 -29.62
CA LEU A 277 -0.38 -11.08 -28.68
C LEU A 277 0.23 -10.46 -27.43
N GLU A 278 -0.16 -9.25 -27.11
CA GLU A 278 0.15 -8.58 -25.87
C GLU A 278 -1.14 -8.42 -25.04
N TYR A 279 -1.05 -8.67 -23.75
CA TYR A 279 -2.23 -8.57 -22.89
C TYR A 279 -1.84 -8.37 -21.43
N TYR A 280 -2.80 -7.88 -20.66
CA TYR A 280 -2.79 -7.95 -19.22
C TYR A 280 -4.16 -8.37 -18.70
N LEU A 281 -4.15 -9.04 -17.55
CA LEU A 281 -5.34 -9.42 -16.82
C LEU A 281 -5.70 -8.33 -15.81
N PHE A 282 -6.96 -8.19 -15.47
CA PHE A 282 -7.39 -7.27 -14.42
C PHE A 282 -8.52 -7.85 -13.57
N VAL A 283 -8.62 -7.37 -12.33
CA VAL A 283 -9.73 -7.61 -11.42
C VAL A 283 -10.02 -6.35 -10.62
N GLU A 284 -11.28 -6.03 -10.41
CA GLU A 284 -11.74 -4.93 -9.55
C GLU A 284 -12.27 -5.48 -8.23
N ASP A 285 -11.77 -4.98 -7.09
CA ASP A 285 -12.31 -5.33 -5.78
C ASP A 285 -13.53 -4.48 -5.39
N ASN A 286 -14.12 -4.79 -4.24
CA ASN A 286 -15.29 -4.04 -3.72
C ASN A 286 -14.97 -2.62 -3.24
N PHE A 287 -13.69 -2.25 -3.26
CA PHE A 287 -13.21 -0.91 -2.95
C PHE A 287 -12.91 -0.10 -4.21
N LEU A 288 -13.27 -0.65 -5.39
CA LEU A 288 -13.01 -0.08 -6.73
C LEU A 288 -11.51 0.03 -7.06
N ARG A 289 -10.67 -0.75 -6.38
CA ARG A 289 -9.25 -0.87 -6.71
C ARG A 289 -9.11 -1.88 -7.85
N ILE A 290 -8.26 -1.54 -8.82
CA ILE A 290 -8.00 -2.39 -9.98
C ILE A 290 -6.59 -2.95 -9.86
N TYR A 291 -6.51 -4.27 -9.82
CA TYR A 291 -5.26 -5.02 -9.85
C TYR A 291 -5.01 -5.53 -11.26
N ARG A 292 -3.74 -5.59 -11.67
CA ARG A 292 -3.34 -6.05 -13.01
C ARG A 292 -2.22 -7.06 -12.90
N SER A 293 -2.15 -7.96 -13.87
CA SER A 293 -1.05 -8.92 -14.04
C SER A 293 -0.78 -9.12 -15.53
N PRO A 294 0.46 -8.90 -16.05
CA PRO A 294 1.52 -8.18 -15.34
C PRO A 294 1.13 -6.73 -15.05
N SER A 295 1.74 -6.13 -14.02
CA SER A 295 1.48 -4.78 -13.53
C SER A 295 2.31 -3.72 -14.26
#